data_7dcfe613f520602a183cc41f6b9a74f4
#
_entry.id   7dcfe613f520602a183cc41f6b9a74f4
#
_cell.length_a   1.000
_cell.length_b   1.000
_cell.length_c   1.000
_cell.angle_alpha   90.00
_cell.angle_beta   90.00
_cell.angle_gamma   90.00
#
_symmetry.space_group_name_H-M   'P 1'
#
loop_
_entity.id
_entity.type
_entity.pdbx_description
1 polymer ?
#
loop_
_entity_poly.entity_id
_entity_poly.type
_entity_poly.pdbx_seq_one_letter_code
_entity_poly.pdbx_strand_id
1 'polypeptide(L)'
;MAGNRYQQVMETLRARIEGGAYQVGDRLPAETELAASLGVSRPTLRQALAQLESEGLVSRVKGSGTFMAAPKLLHESTSFLAGYRQEAERHHRTLRTQVLSLEVQRAGSLGEKLSLPSSAQITRLARRRWVDGLGEGRPVVYTVVHVPYALFPDMAQQDFTTASFYELLEARGLKVCHASRVLEVVVPPPQVAKALELSPFEPAIYVDSVGFDARGRRVEYAQSYYPAGSSRFLIEVER
;
A
#
# COMPACT_ATOMS: atom_id res chain seq x y z
N MET A 1 17.47 -32.71 -6.94
CA MET A 1 18.67 -31.88 -6.58
C MET A 1 18.69 -30.49 -7.24
N ALA A 2 17.83 -30.16 -8.20
CA ALA A 2 17.77 -28.82 -8.81
C ALA A 2 17.15 -27.74 -7.90
N GLY A 3 16.25 -28.10 -7.01
CA GLY A 3 15.57 -27.14 -6.11
C GLY A 3 16.49 -26.44 -5.10
N ASN A 4 17.57 -27.09 -4.69
CA ASN A 4 18.48 -26.53 -3.69
C ASN A 4 19.40 -25.40 -4.28
N ARG A 5 19.82 -25.51 -5.54
CA ARG A 5 20.69 -24.50 -6.17
C ARG A 5 19.98 -23.20 -6.49
N TYR A 6 18.75 -23.29 -6.92
CA TYR A 6 17.88 -22.13 -7.18
C TYR A 6 17.64 -21.34 -5.88
N GLN A 7 17.29 -22.03 -4.78
CA GLN A 7 17.08 -21.39 -3.47
C GLN A 7 18.34 -20.72 -2.95
N GLN A 8 19.50 -21.36 -3.08
CA GLN A 8 20.80 -20.77 -2.70
C GLN A 8 21.12 -19.49 -3.49
N VAL A 9 20.81 -19.47 -4.80
CA VAL A 9 20.98 -18.26 -5.62
C VAL A 9 20.07 -17.15 -5.13
N MET A 10 18.81 -17.46 -4.84
CA MET A 10 17.83 -16.52 -4.29
C MET A 10 18.31 -15.91 -2.96
N GLU A 11 18.70 -16.74 -2.01
CA GLU A 11 19.20 -16.32 -0.70
C GLU A 11 20.46 -15.46 -0.83
N THR A 12 21.40 -15.85 -1.69
CA THR A 12 22.64 -15.10 -1.91
C THR A 12 22.35 -13.73 -2.53
N LEU A 13 21.48 -13.66 -3.53
CA LEU A 13 21.11 -12.39 -4.16
C LEU A 13 20.33 -11.50 -3.18
N ARG A 14 19.43 -12.07 -2.41
CA ARG A 14 18.69 -11.33 -1.38
C ARG A 14 19.63 -10.77 -0.31
N ALA A 15 20.56 -11.57 0.21
CA ALA A 15 21.54 -11.11 1.18
C ALA A 15 22.44 -9.98 0.63
N ARG A 16 22.84 -10.03 -0.65
CA ARG A 16 23.59 -8.94 -1.29
C ARG A 16 22.76 -7.66 -1.41
N ILE A 17 21.48 -7.78 -1.76
CA ILE A 17 20.54 -6.67 -1.86
C ILE A 17 20.32 -6.04 -0.48
N GLU A 18 20.00 -6.84 0.52
CA GLU A 18 19.77 -6.40 1.90
C GLU A 18 21.03 -5.82 2.55
N GLY A 19 22.19 -6.38 2.19
CA GLY A 19 23.52 -5.89 2.62
C GLY A 19 23.99 -4.61 1.92
N GLY A 20 23.15 -4.00 1.03
CA GLY A 20 23.46 -2.72 0.38
C GLY A 20 24.48 -2.81 -0.75
N ALA A 21 24.78 -4.02 -1.28
CA ALA A 21 25.70 -4.19 -2.41
C ALA A 21 25.19 -3.52 -3.70
N TYR A 22 23.88 -3.22 -3.76
CA TYR A 22 23.23 -2.53 -4.87
C TYR A 22 22.27 -1.48 -4.33
N GLN A 23 22.21 -0.32 -4.97
CA GLN A 23 21.25 0.73 -4.68
C GLN A 23 20.03 0.62 -5.59
N VAL A 24 18.91 1.23 -5.21
CA VAL A 24 17.71 1.33 -6.04
C VAL A 24 18.08 2.04 -7.36
N GLY A 25 17.68 1.43 -8.48
CA GLY A 25 18.01 1.93 -9.82
C GLY A 25 19.32 1.38 -10.38
N ASP A 26 20.19 0.79 -9.57
CA ASP A 26 21.44 0.18 -10.05
C ASP A 26 21.14 -0.95 -11.04
N ARG A 27 21.94 -1.00 -12.09
CA ARG A 27 21.93 -2.11 -13.02
C ARG A 27 22.72 -3.28 -12.43
N LEU A 28 22.09 -4.44 -12.33
CA LEU A 28 22.80 -5.67 -11.97
C LEU A 28 23.79 -6.07 -13.07
N PRO A 29 24.87 -6.79 -12.72
CA PRO A 29 25.79 -7.34 -13.71
C PRO A 29 25.05 -8.16 -14.76
N ALA A 30 25.61 -8.29 -15.96
CA ALA A 30 25.01 -9.08 -17.03
C ALA A 30 24.70 -10.51 -16.56
N GLU A 31 23.61 -11.12 -17.04
CA GLU A 31 23.19 -12.48 -16.62
C GLU A 31 24.34 -13.51 -16.77
N THR A 32 25.22 -13.33 -17.78
CA THR A 32 26.38 -14.19 -17.99
C THR A 32 27.42 -14.05 -16.88
N GLU A 33 27.73 -12.82 -16.49
CA GLU A 33 28.69 -12.51 -15.43
C GLU A 33 28.16 -12.92 -14.07
N LEU A 34 26.88 -12.62 -13.81
CA LEU A 34 26.24 -12.95 -12.55
C LEU A 34 26.10 -14.47 -12.37
N ALA A 35 25.75 -15.21 -13.43
CA ALA A 35 25.70 -16.68 -13.39
C ALA A 35 27.08 -17.29 -13.12
N ALA A 36 28.11 -16.77 -13.77
CA ALA A 36 29.49 -17.21 -13.56
C ALA A 36 29.95 -16.93 -12.10
N SER A 37 29.67 -15.75 -11.58
CA SER A 37 30.05 -15.36 -10.22
C SER A 37 29.36 -16.18 -9.12
N LEU A 38 28.16 -16.71 -9.41
CA LEU A 38 27.37 -17.56 -8.50
C LEU A 38 27.57 -19.07 -8.76
N GLY A 39 28.37 -19.45 -9.76
CA GLY A 39 28.64 -20.86 -10.10
C GLY A 39 27.40 -21.62 -10.56
N VAL A 40 26.46 -20.96 -11.23
CA VAL A 40 25.21 -21.56 -11.69
C VAL A 40 24.99 -21.43 -13.20
N SER A 41 24.06 -22.21 -13.74
CA SER A 41 23.64 -22.09 -15.13
C SER A 41 22.80 -20.83 -15.35
N ARG A 42 22.86 -20.23 -16.56
CA ARG A 42 22.01 -19.09 -16.92
C ARG A 42 20.52 -19.36 -16.73
N PRO A 43 19.95 -20.54 -17.09
CA PRO A 43 18.55 -20.86 -16.80
C PRO A 43 18.22 -20.79 -15.29
N THR A 44 19.09 -21.34 -14.43
CA THR A 44 18.90 -21.28 -12.96
C THR A 44 18.90 -19.84 -12.43
N LEU A 45 19.85 -19.00 -12.91
CA LEU A 45 19.87 -17.58 -12.57
C LEU A 45 18.60 -16.85 -13.06
N ARG A 46 18.18 -17.10 -14.31
CA ARG A 46 16.96 -16.48 -14.87
C ARG A 46 15.72 -16.81 -14.08
N GLN A 47 15.60 -18.03 -13.59
CA GLN A 47 14.51 -18.44 -12.73
C GLN A 47 14.56 -17.69 -11.38
N ALA A 48 15.75 -17.56 -10.76
CA ALA A 48 15.92 -16.77 -9.54
C ALA A 48 15.59 -15.29 -9.75
N LEU A 49 16.08 -14.69 -10.85
CA LEU A 49 15.75 -13.29 -11.19
C LEU A 49 14.26 -13.08 -11.47
N ALA A 50 13.59 -14.04 -12.11
CA ALA A 50 12.14 -13.95 -12.33
C ALA A 50 11.35 -13.99 -11.01
N GLN A 51 11.82 -14.76 -10.04
CA GLN A 51 11.22 -14.79 -8.71
C GLN A 51 11.49 -13.47 -7.95
N LEU A 52 12.73 -12.96 -7.97
CA LEU A 52 13.05 -11.66 -7.37
C LEU A 52 12.26 -10.52 -8.03
N GLU A 53 12.00 -10.61 -9.33
CA GLU A 53 11.11 -9.67 -10.04
C GLU A 53 9.66 -9.82 -9.58
N SER A 54 9.16 -11.04 -9.40
CA SER A 54 7.82 -11.27 -8.84
C SER A 54 7.69 -10.76 -7.41
N GLU A 55 8.77 -10.76 -6.64
CA GLU A 55 8.86 -10.18 -5.31
C GLU A 55 9.05 -8.65 -5.32
N GLY A 56 9.33 -8.07 -6.51
CA GLY A 56 9.53 -6.64 -6.69
C GLY A 56 10.89 -6.13 -6.20
N LEU A 57 11.87 -7.02 -6.04
CA LEU A 57 13.25 -6.65 -5.65
C LEU A 57 14.09 -6.21 -6.85
N VAL A 58 13.76 -6.70 -8.03
CA VAL A 58 14.40 -6.31 -9.29
C VAL A 58 13.35 -6.04 -10.37
N SER A 59 13.72 -5.28 -11.39
CA SER A 59 12.93 -5.07 -12.60
C SER A 59 13.75 -5.47 -13.83
N ARG A 60 13.15 -6.17 -14.80
CA ARG A 60 13.80 -6.62 -16.02
C ARG A 60 13.30 -5.80 -17.20
N VAL A 61 14.20 -5.05 -17.80
CA VAL A 61 13.90 -4.24 -18.99
C VAL A 61 14.46 -4.92 -20.23
N LYS A 62 13.57 -5.36 -21.13
CA LYS A 62 13.99 -6.07 -22.36
C LYS A 62 15.02 -5.27 -23.14
N GLY A 63 16.17 -5.88 -23.42
CA GLY A 63 17.29 -5.24 -24.12
C GLY A 63 18.16 -4.31 -23.28
N SER A 64 17.72 -3.90 -22.08
CA SER A 64 18.46 -2.98 -21.23
C SER A 64 19.14 -3.68 -20.04
N GLY A 65 18.53 -4.74 -19.50
CA GLY A 65 19.11 -5.53 -18.40
C GLY A 65 18.17 -5.69 -17.22
N THR A 66 18.75 -6.09 -16.09
CA THR A 66 18.06 -6.21 -14.79
C THR A 66 18.52 -5.08 -13.89
N PHE A 67 17.58 -4.41 -13.23
CA PHE A 67 17.84 -3.26 -12.36
C PHE A 67 17.28 -3.54 -10.97
N MET A 68 17.90 -2.94 -9.96
CA MET A 68 17.34 -2.94 -8.62
C MET A 68 16.04 -2.14 -8.61
N ALA A 69 14.96 -2.79 -8.19
CA ALA A 69 13.67 -2.13 -8.05
C ALA A 69 13.58 -1.41 -6.71
N ALA A 70 12.86 -0.30 -6.68
CA ALA A 70 12.46 0.29 -5.41
C ALA A 70 11.56 -0.69 -4.64
N PRO A 71 11.79 -0.91 -3.33
CA PRO A 71 10.94 -1.77 -2.53
C PRO A 71 9.47 -1.30 -2.64
N LYS A 72 8.59 -2.21 -3.04
CA LYS A 72 7.15 -1.93 -3.05
C LYS A 72 6.54 -2.30 -1.72
N LEU A 73 5.67 -1.43 -1.20
CA LEU A 73 4.85 -1.74 -0.04
C LEU A 73 3.86 -2.86 -0.42
N LEU A 74 3.95 -3.99 0.26
CA LEU A 74 3.02 -5.09 0.11
C LEU A 74 1.80 -4.81 0.98
N HIS A 75 0.64 -4.71 0.37
CA HIS A 75 -0.65 -4.59 1.05
C HIS A 75 -1.30 -5.96 1.08
N GLU A 76 -1.34 -6.58 2.26
CA GLU A 76 -2.05 -7.84 2.48
C GLU A 76 -3.53 -7.59 2.72
N SER A 77 -4.40 -8.49 2.24
CA SER A 77 -5.86 -8.34 2.37
C SER A 77 -6.33 -8.22 3.82
N THR A 78 -5.62 -8.86 4.76
CA THR A 78 -5.89 -8.82 6.21
C THR A 78 -5.41 -7.53 6.87
N SER A 79 -4.30 -6.94 6.41
CA SER A 79 -3.74 -5.71 7.00
C SER A 79 -4.55 -4.45 6.67
N PHE A 80 -5.41 -4.49 5.66
CA PHE A 80 -6.31 -3.38 5.36
C PHE A 80 -7.30 -3.05 6.50
N LEU A 81 -7.68 -4.03 7.31
CA LEU A 81 -8.53 -3.83 8.49
C LEU A 81 -7.73 -3.47 9.74
N ALA A 82 -6.45 -3.79 9.77
CA ALA A 82 -5.55 -3.47 10.87
C ALA A 82 -5.01 -2.03 10.81
N GLY A 83 -5.02 -1.42 9.62
CA GLY A 83 -4.53 -0.07 9.39
C GLY A 83 -3.01 0.01 9.19
N TYR A 84 -2.58 1.11 8.56
CA TYR A 84 -1.19 1.37 8.17
C TYR A 84 -0.18 1.35 9.32
N ARG A 85 -0.60 1.73 10.53
CA ARG A 85 0.28 1.77 11.70
C ARG A 85 0.73 0.36 12.07
N GLN A 86 -0.21 -0.57 12.22
CA GLN A 86 0.10 -1.95 12.59
C GLN A 86 0.93 -2.63 11.49
N GLU A 87 0.68 -2.31 10.22
CA GLU A 87 1.48 -2.83 9.10
C GLU A 87 2.93 -2.31 9.16
N ALA A 88 3.13 -1.02 9.39
CA ALA A 88 4.46 -0.43 9.54
C ALA A 88 5.20 -1.02 10.75
N GLU A 89 4.53 -1.17 11.89
CA GLU A 89 5.09 -1.75 13.11
C GLU A 89 5.52 -3.22 12.92
N ARG A 90 4.73 -4.04 12.22
CA ARG A 90 5.09 -5.43 11.87
C ARG A 90 6.39 -5.51 11.08
N HIS A 91 6.65 -4.52 10.24
CA HIS A 91 7.84 -4.45 9.40
C HIS A 91 8.94 -3.57 10.01
N HIS A 92 8.83 -3.16 11.29
CA HIS A 92 9.78 -2.28 11.98
C HIS A 92 10.08 -0.98 11.22
N ARG A 93 9.05 -0.39 10.60
CA ARG A 93 9.15 0.83 9.80
C ARG A 93 8.43 1.99 10.48
N THR A 94 8.97 3.18 10.33
CA THR A 94 8.33 4.40 10.83
C THR A 94 7.25 4.87 9.84
N LEU A 95 6.07 5.18 10.38
CA LEU A 95 4.95 5.76 9.64
C LEU A 95 4.82 7.24 9.99
N ARG A 96 4.92 8.11 8.99
CA ARG A 96 4.60 9.54 9.13
C ARG A 96 3.26 9.81 8.48
N THR A 97 2.36 10.48 9.19
CA THR A 97 1.03 10.87 8.71
C THR A 97 0.90 12.39 8.69
N GLN A 98 0.32 12.92 7.62
CA GLN A 98 -0.13 14.31 7.54
C GLN A 98 -1.63 14.34 7.31
N VAL A 99 -2.35 15.02 8.18
CA VAL A 99 -3.78 15.35 8.00
C VAL A 99 -3.86 16.54 7.05
N LEU A 100 -4.61 16.39 5.95
CA LEU A 100 -4.82 17.42 4.94
C LEU A 100 -6.13 18.18 5.17
N SER A 101 -7.17 17.47 5.63
CA SER A 101 -8.41 18.07 6.09
C SER A 101 -9.13 17.13 7.04
N LEU A 102 -9.84 17.71 8.00
CA LEU A 102 -10.72 17.02 8.95
C LEU A 102 -11.92 17.93 9.19
N GLU A 103 -13.07 17.56 8.67
CA GLU A 103 -14.24 18.45 8.65
C GLU A 103 -15.55 17.66 8.71
N VAL A 104 -16.58 18.29 9.25
CA VAL A 104 -17.95 17.76 9.23
C VAL A 104 -18.70 18.42 8.06
N GLN A 105 -19.34 17.59 7.25
CA GLN A 105 -20.10 18.04 6.07
C GLN A 105 -21.39 17.23 5.89
N ARG A 106 -22.25 17.64 4.96
CA ARG A 106 -23.41 16.84 4.54
C ARG A 106 -22.95 15.67 3.67
N ALA A 107 -23.63 14.55 3.80
CA ALA A 107 -23.32 13.33 3.04
C ALA A 107 -23.50 13.52 1.52
N GLY A 108 -24.51 14.26 1.07
CA GLY A 108 -24.77 14.44 -0.34
C GLY A 108 -24.92 13.09 -1.06
N SER A 109 -24.25 12.93 -2.21
CA SER A 109 -24.21 11.67 -2.96
C SER A 109 -23.47 10.53 -2.23
N LEU A 110 -22.57 10.85 -1.30
CA LEU A 110 -21.87 9.85 -0.48
C LEU A 110 -22.82 9.12 0.50
N GLY A 111 -24.02 9.67 0.74
CA GLY A 111 -25.03 9.04 1.56
C GLY A 111 -25.37 7.62 1.12
N GLU A 112 -25.43 7.36 -0.19
CA GLU A 112 -25.68 6.01 -0.73
C GLU A 112 -24.61 5.00 -0.31
N LYS A 113 -23.34 5.42 -0.30
CA LYS A 113 -22.20 4.56 0.13
C LYS A 113 -22.28 4.19 1.62
N LEU A 114 -22.90 5.06 2.44
CA LEU A 114 -23.01 4.89 3.89
C LEU A 114 -24.41 4.50 4.37
N SER A 115 -25.35 4.27 3.45
CA SER A 115 -26.79 4.04 3.74
C SER A 115 -27.41 5.17 4.59
N LEU A 116 -27.10 6.40 4.24
CA LEU A 116 -27.57 7.61 4.89
C LEU A 116 -28.38 8.49 3.93
N PRO A 117 -29.34 9.28 4.42
CA PRO A 117 -29.93 10.34 3.62
C PRO A 117 -28.89 11.40 3.25
N SER A 118 -29.04 12.05 2.10
CA SER A 118 -28.13 13.09 1.61
C SER A 118 -27.96 14.26 2.57
N SER A 119 -28.95 14.52 3.42
CA SER A 119 -28.94 15.57 4.46
C SER A 119 -28.17 15.19 5.72
N ALA A 120 -27.85 13.90 5.93
CA ALA A 120 -27.12 13.45 7.10
C ALA A 120 -25.72 14.07 7.16
N GLN A 121 -25.18 14.20 8.37
CA GLN A 121 -23.81 14.64 8.57
C GLN A 121 -22.84 13.46 8.53
N ILE A 122 -21.71 13.70 7.90
CA ILE A 122 -20.53 12.80 7.89
C ILE A 122 -19.29 13.59 8.27
N THR A 123 -18.33 12.92 8.90
CA THR A 123 -17.00 13.49 9.12
C THR A 123 -16.08 12.98 8.02
N ARG A 124 -15.40 13.89 7.34
CA ARG A 124 -14.42 13.63 6.29
C ARG A 124 -13.02 13.81 6.85
N LEU A 125 -12.15 12.82 6.67
CA LEU A 125 -10.75 12.86 7.05
C LEU A 125 -9.88 12.55 5.82
N ALA A 126 -9.10 13.51 5.35
CA ALA A 126 -8.14 13.31 4.27
C ALA A 126 -6.72 13.31 4.82
N ARG A 127 -5.92 12.31 4.44
CA ARG A 127 -4.54 12.13 4.93
C ARG A 127 -3.63 11.64 3.82
N ARG A 128 -2.35 11.98 3.93
CA ARG A 128 -1.28 11.30 3.20
C ARG A 128 -0.24 10.74 4.16
N ARG A 129 0.44 9.67 3.75
CA ARG A 129 1.37 8.95 4.60
C ARG A 129 2.65 8.59 3.87
N TRP A 130 3.72 8.56 4.65
CA TRP A 130 5.04 8.09 4.25
C TRP A 130 5.43 6.91 5.12
N VAL A 131 6.16 5.96 4.55
CA VAL A 131 6.75 4.83 5.27
C VAL A 131 8.25 4.86 4.98
N ASP A 132 9.07 4.87 6.01
CA ASP A 132 10.51 4.95 5.86
C ASP A 132 11.06 3.78 5.02
N GLY A 133 11.97 4.09 4.11
CA GLY A 133 12.54 3.12 3.17
C GLY A 133 11.62 2.73 2.01
N LEU A 134 10.49 3.41 1.82
CA LEU A 134 9.54 3.17 0.73
C LEU A 134 9.19 4.46 -0.01
N GLY A 135 8.74 4.32 -1.26
CA GLY A 135 8.25 5.44 -2.06
C GLY A 135 9.31 6.48 -2.42
N GLU A 136 10.60 6.17 -2.25
CA GLU A 136 11.70 7.11 -2.53
C GLU A 136 11.54 8.46 -1.81
N GLY A 137 11.02 8.43 -0.56
CA GLY A 137 10.74 9.63 0.23
C GLY A 137 9.42 10.33 -0.11
N ARG A 138 8.68 9.86 -1.13
CA ARG A 138 7.34 10.34 -1.50
C ARG A 138 6.25 9.69 -0.65
N PRO A 139 5.04 10.28 -0.55
CA PRO A 139 3.92 9.64 0.09
C PRO A 139 3.55 8.32 -0.58
N VAL A 140 3.32 7.28 0.21
CA VAL A 140 2.95 5.92 -0.26
C VAL A 140 1.45 5.72 -0.37
N VAL A 141 0.65 6.61 0.24
CA VAL A 141 -0.82 6.58 0.14
C VAL A 141 -1.44 7.94 0.42
N TYR A 142 -2.50 8.23 -0.31
CA TYR A 142 -3.48 9.28 -0.02
C TYR A 142 -4.83 8.62 0.25
N THR A 143 -5.45 8.95 1.38
CA THR A 143 -6.73 8.35 1.79
C THR A 143 -7.72 9.44 2.21
N VAL A 144 -8.96 9.33 1.74
CA VAL A 144 -10.10 10.08 2.25
C VAL A 144 -11.07 9.09 2.88
N VAL A 145 -11.38 9.27 4.16
CA VAL A 145 -12.34 8.45 4.88
C VAL A 145 -13.54 9.30 5.27
N HIS A 146 -14.73 8.75 5.11
CA HIS A 146 -15.99 9.34 5.52
C HIS A 146 -16.65 8.43 6.56
N VAL A 147 -17.02 9.01 7.69
CA VAL A 147 -17.67 8.31 8.80
C VAL A 147 -18.99 9.00 9.12
N PRO A 148 -20.11 8.27 9.32
CA PRO A 148 -21.35 8.86 9.81
C PRO A 148 -21.09 9.65 11.10
N TYR A 149 -21.42 10.94 11.10
CA TYR A 149 -21.19 11.80 12.28
C TYR A 149 -21.84 11.24 13.55
N ALA A 150 -23.05 10.71 13.43
CA ALA A 150 -23.78 10.12 14.55
C ALA A 150 -23.06 8.94 15.23
N LEU A 151 -22.14 8.26 14.52
CA LEU A 151 -21.36 7.14 15.05
C LEU A 151 -20.10 7.62 15.77
N PHE A 152 -19.52 8.76 15.35
CA PHE A 152 -18.29 9.30 15.91
C PHE A 152 -18.35 10.84 15.97
N PRO A 153 -19.18 11.44 16.84
CA PRO A 153 -19.42 12.89 16.86
C PRO A 153 -18.18 13.72 17.18
N ASP A 154 -17.28 13.20 18.02
CA ASP A 154 -16.03 13.85 18.43
C ASP A 154 -14.85 13.52 17.49
N MET A 155 -15.07 12.91 16.33
CA MET A 155 -14.02 12.54 15.38
C MET A 155 -13.20 13.76 14.94
N ALA A 156 -13.84 14.90 14.72
CA ALA A 156 -13.17 16.12 14.28
C ALA A 156 -12.25 16.75 15.33
N GLN A 157 -12.32 16.28 16.59
CA GLN A 157 -11.48 16.74 17.72
C GLN A 157 -10.27 15.83 17.94
N GLN A 158 -10.14 14.71 17.21
CA GLN A 158 -9.05 13.76 17.37
C GLN A 158 -7.80 14.17 16.58
N ASP A 159 -6.63 13.91 17.14
CA ASP A 159 -5.35 14.09 16.42
C ASP A 159 -4.99 12.84 15.58
N PHE A 160 -5.36 12.86 14.33
CA PHE A 160 -5.04 11.77 13.39
C PHE A 160 -3.62 11.84 12.79
N THR A 161 -2.76 12.72 13.25
CA THR A 161 -1.34 12.67 12.91
C THR A 161 -0.65 11.54 13.67
N THR A 162 -1.10 11.27 14.90
CA THR A 162 -0.57 10.26 15.81
C THR A 162 -1.53 9.13 16.10
N ALA A 163 -2.85 9.39 16.16
CA ALA A 163 -3.84 8.38 16.49
C ALA A 163 -4.15 7.43 15.33
N SER A 164 -4.35 6.16 15.65
CA SER A 164 -4.85 5.15 14.72
C SER A 164 -6.36 5.31 14.55
N PHE A 165 -6.80 5.47 13.30
CA PHE A 165 -8.23 5.60 12.96
C PHE A 165 -9.04 4.36 13.36
N TYR A 166 -8.53 3.16 13.05
CA TYR A 166 -9.25 1.92 13.35
C TYR A 166 -9.26 1.59 14.86
N GLU A 167 -8.19 1.92 15.60
CA GLU A 167 -8.17 1.77 17.07
C GLU A 167 -9.20 2.69 17.72
N LEU A 168 -9.34 3.93 17.25
CA LEU A 168 -10.36 4.85 17.74
C LEU A 168 -11.78 4.39 17.41
N LEU A 169 -12.02 3.78 16.25
CA LEU A 169 -13.29 3.14 15.92
C LEU A 169 -13.57 1.95 16.85
N GLU A 170 -12.59 1.06 17.04
CA GLU A 170 -12.73 -0.12 17.89
C GLU A 170 -13.01 0.24 19.34
N ALA A 171 -12.34 1.27 19.89
CA ALA A 171 -12.58 1.79 21.22
C ALA A 171 -14.03 2.32 21.42
N ARG A 172 -14.73 2.64 20.32
CA ARG A 172 -16.14 3.07 20.32
C ARG A 172 -17.13 1.95 19.97
N GLY A 173 -16.65 0.70 19.89
CA GLY A 173 -17.50 -0.44 19.50
C GLY A 173 -17.90 -0.42 18.01
N LEU A 174 -17.12 0.27 17.18
CA LEU A 174 -17.32 0.43 15.74
C LEU A 174 -16.26 -0.34 14.94
N LYS A 175 -15.75 -1.44 15.48
CA LYS A 175 -14.75 -2.27 14.83
C LYS A 175 -15.23 -2.68 13.43
N VAL A 176 -14.42 -2.37 12.41
CA VAL A 176 -14.66 -2.85 11.05
C VAL A 176 -14.31 -4.34 11.00
N CYS A 177 -15.33 -5.17 10.78
CA CYS A 177 -15.21 -6.63 10.74
C CYS A 177 -15.22 -7.19 9.32
N HIS A 178 -15.78 -6.42 8.38
CA HIS A 178 -15.87 -6.77 6.96
C HIS A 178 -15.70 -5.50 6.12
N ALA A 179 -15.11 -5.65 4.94
CA ALA A 179 -15.06 -4.56 3.96
C ALA A 179 -15.30 -5.09 2.54
N SER A 180 -16.13 -4.35 1.80
CA SER A 180 -16.29 -4.54 0.35
C SER A 180 -15.39 -3.56 -0.38
N ARG A 181 -14.58 -4.02 -1.32
CA ARG A 181 -13.57 -3.20 -2.02
C ARG A 181 -13.59 -3.41 -3.51
N VAL A 182 -13.41 -2.31 -4.23
CA VAL A 182 -13.14 -2.31 -5.67
C VAL A 182 -11.76 -1.70 -5.86
N LEU A 183 -10.90 -2.38 -6.64
CA LEU A 183 -9.55 -1.94 -6.97
C LEU A 183 -9.49 -1.63 -8.46
N GLU A 184 -8.99 -0.47 -8.81
CA GLU A 184 -8.83 0.00 -10.18
C GLU A 184 -7.46 0.66 -10.37
N VAL A 185 -6.89 0.54 -11.58
CA VAL A 185 -5.72 1.33 -11.96
C VAL A 185 -6.19 2.58 -12.66
N VAL A 186 -5.82 3.74 -12.12
CA VAL A 186 -6.31 5.03 -12.61
C VAL A 186 -5.16 6.03 -12.76
N VAL A 187 -5.35 7.04 -13.60
CA VAL A 187 -4.61 8.29 -13.49
C VAL A 187 -5.33 9.14 -12.43
N PRO A 188 -4.71 9.43 -11.29
CA PRO A 188 -5.40 10.09 -10.19
C PRO A 188 -5.78 11.55 -10.55
N PRO A 189 -6.83 12.10 -9.92
CA PRO A 189 -7.16 13.53 -10.07
C PRO A 189 -5.97 14.43 -9.71
N PRO A 190 -5.83 15.64 -10.33
CA PRO A 190 -4.67 16.49 -10.13
C PRO A 190 -4.34 16.82 -8.68
N GLN A 191 -5.34 17.02 -7.83
CA GLN A 191 -5.14 17.26 -6.39
C GLN A 191 -4.55 16.06 -5.66
N VAL A 192 -4.94 14.84 -6.06
CA VAL A 192 -4.42 13.59 -5.49
C VAL A 192 -3.00 13.34 -5.99
N ALA A 193 -2.76 13.52 -7.29
CA ALA A 193 -1.43 13.41 -7.88
C ALA A 193 -0.44 14.37 -7.18
N LYS A 194 -0.83 15.62 -6.96
CA LYS A 194 -0.04 16.60 -6.20
C LYS A 194 0.21 16.15 -4.76
N ALA A 195 -0.81 15.62 -4.07
CA ALA A 195 -0.68 15.16 -2.70
C ALA A 195 0.25 13.95 -2.57
N LEU A 196 0.31 13.09 -3.59
CA LEU A 196 1.18 11.93 -3.69
C LEU A 196 2.54 12.23 -4.35
N GLU A 197 2.75 13.47 -4.82
CA GLU A 197 3.97 13.90 -5.51
C GLU A 197 4.26 13.04 -6.76
N LEU A 198 3.17 12.65 -7.48
CA LEU A 198 3.24 11.87 -8.71
C LEU A 198 3.56 12.74 -9.91
N SER A 199 4.32 12.18 -10.85
CA SER A 199 4.55 12.77 -12.16
C SER A 199 3.25 12.81 -12.99
N PRO A 200 3.14 13.68 -14.00
CA PRO A 200 2.01 13.66 -14.91
C PRO A 200 1.78 12.27 -15.52
N PHE A 201 0.53 11.80 -15.50
CA PHE A 201 0.12 10.48 -16.00
C PHE A 201 0.68 9.26 -15.25
N GLU A 202 1.41 9.46 -14.15
CA GLU A 202 1.84 8.35 -13.29
C GLU A 202 0.62 7.67 -12.70
N PRO A 203 0.44 6.33 -12.89
CA PRO A 203 -0.74 5.63 -12.45
C PRO A 203 -0.73 5.39 -10.94
N ALA A 204 -1.94 5.32 -10.37
CA ALA A 204 -2.18 4.88 -9.00
C ALA A 204 -3.18 3.72 -8.98
N ILE A 205 -3.08 2.86 -7.97
CA ILE A 205 -4.11 1.90 -7.64
C ILE A 205 -5.11 2.63 -6.76
N TYR A 206 -6.33 2.77 -7.26
CA TYR A 206 -7.46 3.34 -6.53
C TYR A 206 -8.23 2.22 -5.83
N VAL A 207 -8.57 2.43 -4.58
CA VAL A 207 -9.37 1.49 -3.79
C VAL A 207 -10.59 2.23 -3.25
N ASP A 208 -11.76 1.83 -3.71
CA ASP A 208 -13.08 2.23 -3.18
C ASP A 208 -13.49 1.17 -2.16
N SER A 209 -13.75 1.57 -0.93
CA SER A 209 -13.98 0.64 0.19
C SER A 209 -15.15 1.08 1.05
N VAL A 210 -16.06 0.15 1.34
CA VAL A 210 -17.09 0.30 2.37
C VAL A 210 -16.81 -0.67 3.50
N GLY A 211 -16.64 -0.16 4.72
CA GLY A 211 -16.40 -0.95 5.93
C GLY A 211 -17.69 -1.16 6.73
N PHE A 212 -17.82 -2.37 7.28
CA PHE A 212 -18.99 -2.83 8.04
C PHE A 212 -18.57 -3.33 9.41
N ASP A 213 -19.37 -3.03 10.44
CA ASP A 213 -19.23 -3.62 11.77
C ASP A 213 -19.81 -5.05 11.82
N ALA A 214 -19.70 -5.69 13.01
CA ALA A 214 -20.23 -7.04 13.24
C ALA A 214 -21.76 -7.16 13.08
N ARG A 215 -22.50 -6.04 13.08
CA ARG A 215 -23.94 -5.98 12.87
C ARG A 215 -24.30 -5.73 11.41
N GLY A 216 -23.31 -5.64 10.50
CA GLY A 216 -23.52 -5.31 9.09
C GLY A 216 -23.82 -3.83 8.83
N ARG A 217 -23.65 -2.95 9.82
CA ARG A 217 -23.83 -1.52 9.67
C ARG A 217 -22.61 -0.90 8.98
N ARG A 218 -22.83 -0.03 7.99
CA ARG A 218 -21.75 0.70 7.32
C ARG A 218 -21.18 1.75 8.26
N VAL A 219 -19.93 1.60 8.65
CA VAL A 219 -19.26 2.49 9.60
C VAL A 219 -18.26 3.43 8.94
N GLU A 220 -17.78 3.08 7.76
CA GLU A 220 -16.89 3.94 6.97
C GLU A 220 -17.10 3.75 5.46
N TYR A 221 -16.79 4.82 4.73
CA TYR A 221 -16.52 4.79 3.30
C TYR A 221 -15.15 5.41 3.06
N ALA A 222 -14.25 4.69 2.43
CA ALA A 222 -12.89 5.13 2.20
C ALA A 222 -12.51 5.08 0.72
N GLN A 223 -11.80 6.12 0.28
CA GLN A 223 -11.17 6.21 -1.04
C GLN A 223 -9.67 6.34 -0.83
N SER A 224 -8.90 5.41 -1.35
CA SER A 224 -7.46 5.39 -1.19
C SER A 224 -6.75 5.32 -2.54
N TYR A 225 -5.67 6.06 -2.67
CA TYR A 225 -4.82 6.07 -3.86
C TYR A 225 -3.41 5.71 -3.46
N TYR A 226 -2.86 4.70 -4.13
CA TYR A 226 -1.54 4.15 -3.90
C TYR A 226 -0.71 4.29 -5.18
N PRO A 227 0.47 4.94 -5.16
CA PRO A 227 1.34 4.99 -6.33
C PRO A 227 1.62 3.57 -6.85
N ALA A 228 1.31 3.28 -8.12
CA ALA A 228 1.44 1.93 -8.67
C ALA A 228 2.91 1.47 -8.71
N GLY A 229 3.85 2.41 -8.83
CA GLY A 229 5.29 2.15 -8.80
C GLY A 229 5.79 1.59 -7.46
N SER A 230 5.19 2.00 -6.33
CA SER A 230 5.63 1.66 -4.97
C SER A 230 4.67 0.75 -4.20
N SER A 231 3.60 0.25 -4.82
CA SER A 231 2.56 -0.54 -4.14
C SER A 231 2.32 -1.89 -4.82
N ARG A 232 2.03 -2.91 -4.00
CA ARG A 232 1.61 -4.26 -4.41
C ARG A 232 0.47 -4.72 -3.50
N PHE A 233 -0.48 -5.47 -4.05
CA PHE A 233 -1.60 -6.03 -3.30
C PHE A 233 -1.54 -7.55 -3.36
N LEU A 234 -1.56 -8.20 -2.19
CA LEU A 234 -1.72 -9.64 -2.06
C LEU A 234 -3.17 -9.93 -1.63
N ILE A 235 -3.87 -10.71 -2.43
CA ILE A 235 -5.24 -11.15 -2.15
C ILE A 235 -5.19 -12.68 -2.06
N GLU A 236 -5.40 -13.21 -0.86
CA GLU A 236 -5.52 -14.64 -0.62
C GLU A 236 -7.00 -15.00 -0.59
N VAL A 237 -7.36 -16.06 -1.29
CA VAL A 237 -8.74 -16.56 -1.37
C VAL A 237 -8.73 -18.01 -0.90
N GLU A 238 -9.44 -18.29 0.18
CA GLU A 238 -9.69 -19.64 0.68
C GLU A 238 -11.04 -20.16 0.15
N ARG A 239 -11.13 -21.48 -0.05
CA ARG A 239 -12.36 -22.19 -0.47
C ARG A 239 -12.93 -22.99 0.69
#